data_95d1220dc99796e6dbcdc653779755a9
#
_entry.id   95d1220dc99796e6dbcdc653779755a9
#
_cell.length_a   1.000
_cell.length_b   1.000
_cell.length_c   1.000
_cell.angle_alpha   90.00
_cell.angle_beta   90.00
_cell.angle_gamma   90.00
#
_symmetry.space_group_name_H-M   'P 1'
#
loop_
_entity.id
_entity.type
_entity.pdbx_description
1 polymer ?
#
loop_
_entity_poly.entity_id
_entity_poly.type
_entity_poly.pdbx_seq_one_letter_code
_entity_poly.pdbx_strand_id
1 'polypeptide(L)' 'MNIETVVGLVLAVAALVYLLYALLRPEKL' A
#
# COMPACT_ATOMS: atom_id res chain seq x y z
N MET A 1 10.23 -17.84 -4.54
CA MET A 1 9.92 -16.42 -4.61
C MET A 1 10.91 -15.70 -5.48
N ASN A 2 10.41 -14.99 -6.47
CA ASN A 2 11.28 -14.23 -7.36
C ASN A 2 11.24 -12.78 -6.99
N ILE A 3 12.14 -12.03 -7.57
CA ILE A 3 12.18 -10.60 -7.33
C ILE A 3 10.86 -9.97 -7.78
N GLU A 4 10.30 -10.53 -8.82
CA GLU A 4 9.04 -10.04 -9.34
C GLU A 4 7.93 -10.18 -8.31
N THR A 5 7.88 -11.33 -7.67
CA THR A 5 6.88 -11.59 -6.65
C THR A 5 7.07 -10.67 -5.46
N VAL A 6 8.31 -10.47 -5.08
CA VAL A 6 8.62 -9.62 -3.93
C VAL A 6 8.20 -8.19 -4.21
N VAL A 7 8.51 -7.70 -5.40
CA VAL A 7 8.17 -6.33 -5.77
C VAL A 7 6.65 -6.15 -5.76
N GLY A 8 5.94 -7.11 -6.33
CA GLY A 8 4.49 -7.04 -6.36
C GLY A 8 3.90 -7.04 -4.96
N LEU A 9 4.48 -7.84 -4.09
CA LEU A 9 3.99 -7.93 -2.73
C LEU A 9 4.21 -6.62 -1.97
N VAL A 10 5.37 -6.03 -2.15
CA VAL A 10 5.68 -4.77 -1.50
C VAL A 10 4.74 -3.68 -1.98
N LEU A 11 4.49 -3.63 -3.28
CA LEU A 11 3.59 -2.64 -3.83
C LEU A 11 2.18 -2.83 -3.31
N ALA A 12 1.75 -4.08 -3.19
CA ALA A 12 0.41 -4.36 -2.69
C ALA A 12 0.26 -3.90 -1.25
N VAL A 13 1.25 -4.19 -0.43
CA VAL A 13 1.22 -3.80 0.97
C VAL A 13 1.23 -2.27 1.07
N ALA A 14 2.04 -1.63 0.26
CA ALA A 14 2.12 -0.18 0.28
C ALA A 14 0.78 0.44 -0.10
N ALA A 15 0.11 -0.14 -1.09
CA ALA A 15 -1.17 0.36 -1.52
C ALA A 15 -2.21 0.20 -0.42
N LEU A 16 -2.17 -0.93 0.28
CA LEU A 16 -3.11 -1.19 1.36
C LEU A 16 -2.90 -0.19 2.49
N VAL A 17 -1.67 0.06 2.83
CA VAL A 17 -1.36 1.01 3.89
C VAL A 17 -1.80 2.41 3.49
N TYR A 18 -1.58 2.75 2.23
CA TYR A 18 -1.98 4.06 1.73
C TYR A 18 -3.50 4.23 1.83
N LEU A 19 -4.24 3.20 1.43
CA LEU A 19 -5.69 3.27 1.49
C LEU A 19 -6.18 3.37 2.92
N LEU A 20 -5.55 2.61 3.79
CA LEU A 20 -5.92 2.65 5.20
C LEU A 20 -5.66 4.02 5.78
N TYR A 21 -4.53 4.60 5.45
CA TYR A 21 -4.18 5.91 5.94
C TYR A 21 -5.19 6.96 5.44
N ALA A 22 -5.61 6.83 4.20
CA ALA A 22 -6.56 7.75 3.62
C ALA A 22 -7.90 7.66 4.32
N LEU A 23 -8.27 6.46 4.74
CA LEU A 23 -9.55 6.27 5.44
C LEU A 23 -9.50 6.86 6.84
N LEU A 24 -8.37 6.68 7.51
CA LEU A 24 -8.23 7.19 8.85
C LEU A 24 -8.09 8.70 8.87
N ARG A 25 -7.52 9.26 7.81
CA ARG A 25 -7.38 10.70 7.74
C ARG A 25 -7.96 11.20 6.45
N PRO A 26 -9.28 11.18 6.33
CA PRO A 26 -9.93 11.60 5.09
C PRO A 26 -9.84 13.09 4.82
N GLU A 27 -9.61 13.85 5.85
CA GLU A 27 -9.55 15.26 5.62
C GLU A 27 -8.14 15.70 5.32
N LYS A 28 -7.55 15.24 4.31
CA LYS A 28 -6.28 15.67 3.94
C LYS A 28 -6.46 16.82 3.00
N LEU A 29 -6.45 17.90 3.32
CA LEU A 29 -6.68 19.02 2.46
C LEU A 29 -5.42 19.79 2.18
#